data_856fff480ad625e59c1a6a31cb86080c
#
_entry.id   856fff480ad625e59c1a6a31cb86080c
#
_cell.length_a   1.000
_cell.length_b   1.000
_cell.length_c   1.000
_cell.angle_alpha   90.00
_cell.angle_beta   90.00
_cell.angle_gamma   90.00
#
_symmetry.space_group_name_H-M   'P 1'
#
loop_
_entity.id
_entity.type
_entity.pdbx_description
1 polymer ?
#
loop_
_entity_poly.entity_id
_entity_poly.type
_entity_poly.pdbx_seq_one_letter_code
_entity_poly.pdbx_strand_id
1 'polypeptide(L)'
;IPKLDHTHNMIYHDAVPATCTNDGTVEYWHCTKCGKDYSDAAGALELTSLVAPALGHDWDQWIEDTAATCTEKGLRHHTCLRCQATEEEVLEALGHDMTHHAAKAATCVAEGNIEYWTCARCQKSFVDEAGTREVQNVTLPVAPDNHAGSTEVRGQKAATCTEDGYSGDTWCLDCGK
;
A
#
# COMPACT_ATOMS: atom_id res chain seq x y z
N ILE A 1 16.21 58.06 35.13
CA ILE A 1 17.65 57.88 35.41
C ILE A 1 18.37 57.99 34.09
N PRO A 2 19.32 58.92 33.86
CA PRO A 2 20.03 59.04 32.61
C PRO A 2 20.79 57.73 32.33
N LYS A 3 20.77 57.27 31.05
CA LYS A 3 21.66 56.22 30.56
C LYS A 3 23.10 56.64 30.93
N LEU A 4 23.82 55.79 31.65
CA LEU A 4 25.28 55.97 31.83
C LEU A 4 25.89 55.71 30.45
N ASP A 5 26.31 56.80 29.81
CA ASP A 5 27.07 56.76 28.55
C ASP A 5 28.46 56.20 28.88
N HIS A 6 28.74 54.99 28.52
CA HIS A 6 30.04 54.35 28.71
C HIS A 6 30.60 53.94 27.38
N THR A 7 31.88 54.06 27.20
CA THR A 7 32.57 53.46 26.07
C THR A 7 32.54 51.95 26.20
N HIS A 8 31.92 51.29 25.26
CA HIS A 8 31.84 49.82 25.23
C HIS A 8 33.25 49.20 25.18
N ASN A 9 33.44 48.10 25.90
CA ASN A 9 34.62 47.25 25.80
C ASN A 9 34.17 45.92 25.19
N MET A 10 34.32 45.81 23.89
CA MET A 10 33.74 44.74 23.04
C MET A 10 34.70 43.59 22.86
N ILE A 11 34.17 42.36 23.00
CA ILE A 11 34.82 41.12 22.63
C ILE A 11 33.99 40.52 21.50
N TYR A 12 34.64 40.21 20.39
CA TYR A 12 34.01 39.56 19.26
C TYR A 12 33.88 38.06 19.46
N HIS A 13 32.75 37.52 19.09
CA HIS A 13 32.45 36.10 19.05
C HIS A 13 31.97 35.70 17.65
N ASP A 14 32.62 34.68 17.08
CA ASP A 14 32.26 34.15 15.79
C ASP A 14 30.90 33.45 15.83
N ALA A 15 30.20 33.47 14.69
CA ALA A 15 28.99 32.68 14.51
C ALA A 15 29.29 31.18 14.59
N VAL A 16 28.40 30.44 15.24
CA VAL A 16 28.37 28.96 15.15
C VAL A 16 27.25 28.59 14.22
N PRO A 17 27.53 27.96 13.06
CA PRO A 17 26.49 27.60 12.13
C PRO A 17 25.47 26.64 12.73
N ALA A 18 24.18 26.90 12.47
CA ALA A 18 23.12 25.96 12.79
C ALA A 18 23.24 24.71 11.92
N THR A 19 22.86 23.56 12.46
CA THR A 19 22.75 22.31 11.71
C THR A 19 21.28 22.01 11.39
N CYS A 20 20.99 20.85 10.81
CA CYS A 20 19.61 20.45 10.59
C CYS A 20 18.81 20.31 11.90
N THR A 21 19.47 19.91 12.96
CA THR A 21 18.81 19.54 14.23
C THR A 21 19.20 20.42 15.41
N ASN A 22 20.31 21.14 15.33
CA ASN A 22 20.80 21.97 16.43
C ASN A 22 20.84 23.43 16.00
N ASP A 23 20.40 24.27 16.92
CA ASP A 23 20.57 25.71 16.79
C ASP A 23 22.05 26.07 16.75
N GLY A 24 22.36 27.12 16.01
CA GLY A 24 23.63 27.81 16.05
C GLY A 24 23.59 29.09 16.84
N THR A 25 24.61 29.93 16.70
CA THR A 25 24.62 31.28 17.20
C THR A 25 25.03 32.27 16.08
N VAL A 26 24.42 33.43 16.07
CA VAL A 26 24.89 34.54 15.22
C VAL A 26 26.22 35.05 15.72
N GLU A 27 27.01 35.71 14.85
CA GLU A 27 28.17 36.47 15.31
C GLU A 27 27.72 37.66 16.17
N TYR A 28 28.51 38.00 17.18
CA TYR A 28 28.16 39.11 18.07
C TYR A 28 29.39 39.72 18.77
N TRP A 29 29.19 40.92 19.32
CA TRP A 29 30.13 41.61 20.19
C TRP A 29 29.57 41.67 21.62
N HIS A 30 30.26 41.06 22.54
CA HIS A 30 29.91 41.10 23.95
C HIS A 30 30.56 42.31 24.66
N CYS A 31 29.76 43.16 25.27
CA CYS A 31 30.31 44.26 26.08
C CYS A 31 30.55 43.81 27.53
N THR A 32 31.84 43.73 27.93
CA THR A 32 32.24 43.31 29.28
C THR A 32 31.87 44.30 30.37
N LYS A 33 31.49 45.55 30.02
CA LYS A 33 31.09 46.58 30.98
C LYS A 33 29.61 46.55 31.30
N CYS A 34 28.74 46.34 30.32
CA CYS A 34 27.30 46.32 30.53
C CYS A 34 26.68 44.93 30.46
N GLY A 35 27.46 43.91 30.05
CA GLY A 35 26.99 42.51 29.94
C GLY A 35 25.99 42.28 28.84
N LYS A 36 25.92 43.16 27.82
CA LYS A 36 25.00 43.06 26.69
C LYS A 36 25.71 42.66 25.44
N ASP A 37 24.95 42.06 24.52
CA ASP A 37 25.42 41.58 23.22
C ASP A 37 24.89 42.47 22.09
N TYR A 38 25.71 42.70 21.07
CA TYR A 38 25.44 43.62 19.98
C TYR A 38 25.79 42.97 18.62
N SER A 39 25.09 43.37 17.58
CA SER A 39 25.41 42.93 16.20
C SER A 39 26.54 43.75 15.55
N ASP A 40 27.05 44.78 16.21
CA ASP A 40 28.10 45.67 15.69
C ASP A 40 29.14 46.01 16.76
N ALA A 41 30.36 46.30 16.32
CA ALA A 41 31.48 46.64 17.19
C ALA A 41 31.32 47.99 17.94
N ALA A 42 30.42 48.86 17.46
CA ALA A 42 30.17 50.16 18.10
C ALA A 42 29.16 50.06 19.27
N GLY A 43 28.43 48.91 19.38
CA GLY A 43 27.41 48.72 20.42
C GLY A 43 26.13 49.50 20.15
N ALA A 44 25.82 49.75 18.88
CA ALA A 44 24.64 50.54 18.50
C ALA A 44 23.36 49.67 18.42
N LEU A 45 23.48 48.42 18.01
CA LEU A 45 22.37 47.50 17.80
C LEU A 45 22.44 46.33 18.79
N GLU A 46 21.70 46.47 19.91
CA GLU A 46 21.61 45.41 20.92
C GLU A 46 20.86 44.19 20.39
N LEU A 47 21.44 43.00 20.56
CA LEU A 47 20.82 41.75 20.27
C LEU A 47 19.96 41.25 21.44
N THR A 48 18.74 40.85 21.16
CA THR A 48 17.82 40.25 22.14
C THR A 48 17.91 38.73 22.17
N SER A 49 18.50 38.11 21.13
CA SER A 49 18.78 36.70 21.04
C SER A 49 20.02 36.45 20.19
N LEU A 50 20.83 35.52 20.60
CA LEU A 50 21.99 35.02 19.84
C LEU A 50 21.69 33.76 19.04
N VAL A 51 20.49 33.19 19.18
CA VAL A 51 20.13 31.93 18.57
C VAL A 51 19.94 32.08 17.08
N ALA A 52 20.70 31.28 16.29
CA ALA A 52 20.42 30.98 14.91
C ALA A 52 19.64 29.65 14.87
N PRO A 53 18.35 29.67 14.54
CA PRO A 53 17.52 28.47 14.64
C PRO A 53 18.04 27.33 13.78
N ALA A 54 17.81 26.06 14.21
CA ALA A 54 18.10 24.85 13.45
C ALA A 54 17.43 24.92 12.06
N LEU A 55 18.17 24.49 11.04
CA LEU A 55 17.76 24.62 9.64
C LEU A 55 16.62 23.67 9.23
N GLY A 56 16.37 22.64 10.05
CA GLY A 56 15.52 21.51 9.67
C GLY A 56 16.19 20.62 8.63
N HIS A 57 15.56 19.50 8.31
CA HIS A 57 16.00 18.65 7.23
C HIS A 57 15.44 19.16 5.90
N ASP A 58 16.22 18.97 4.85
CA ASP A 58 15.86 19.23 3.46
C ASP A 58 15.81 17.88 2.75
N TRP A 59 14.66 17.22 2.85
CA TRP A 59 14.48 15.89 2.35
C TRP A 59 14.38 15.86 0.83
N ASP A 60 15.02 14.87 0.19
CA ASP A 60 14.80 14.53 -1.21
C ASP A 60 13.46 13.79 -1.41
N GLN A 61 13.23 13.26 -2.60
CA GLN A 61 12.04 12.48 -2.88
C GLN A 61 12.15 11.09 -2.26
N TRP A 62 10.98 10.55 -1.84
CA TRP A 62 10.89 9.17 -1.39
C TRP A 62 11.33 8.19 -2.47
N ILE A 63 12.24 7.30 -2.12
CA ILE A 63 12.71 6.17 -2.93
C ILE A 63 12.09 4.91 -2.36
N GLU A 64 11.39 4.17 -3.21
CA GLU A 64 10.82 2.88 -2.83
C GLU A 64 11.91 1.79 -2.89
N ASP A 65 12.27 1.23 -1.74
CA ASP A 65 13.25 0.15 -1.61
C ASP A 65 12.61 -1.20 -1.90
N THR A 66 11.41 -1.38 -1.41
CA THR A 66 10.61 -2.60 -1.59
C THR A 66 9.15 -2.23 -1.75
N ALA A 67 8.55 -2.62 -2.87
CA ALA A 67 7.13 -2.41 -3.11
C ALA A 67 6.26 -3.25 -2.16
N ALA A 68 5.19 -2.66 -1.63
CA ALA A 68 4.20 -3.42 -0.90
C ALA A 68 3.46 -4.37 -1.84
N THR A 69 3.24 -5.61 -1.39
CA THR A 69 2.42 -6.61 -2.09
C THR A 69 1.04 -6.74 -1.45
N CYS A 70 0.22 -7.69 -1.94
CA CYS A 70 -1.07 -7.96 -1.30
C CYS A 70 -0.93 -8.37 0.17
N THR A 71 0.15 -9.05 0.53
CA THR A 71 0.35 -9.68 1.84
C THR A 71 1.57 -9.19 2.58
N GLU A 72 2.52 -8.58 1.89
CA GLU A 72 3.77 -8.12 2.47
C GLU A 72 3.85 -6.60 2.44
N LYS A 73 4.41 -6.04 3.51
CA LYS A 73 4.68 -4.62 3.65
C LYS A 73 5.82 -4.20 2.74
N GLY A 74 5.76 -2.97 2.26
CA GLY A 74 6.86 -2.34 1.54
C GLY A 74 7.72 -1.48 2.46
N LEU A 75 8.78 -0.92 1.91
CA LEU A 75 9.69 0.01 2.57
C LEU A 75 10.08 1.11 1.58
N ARG A 76 10.12 2.35 2.05
CA ARG A 76 10.70 3.48 1.33
C ARG A 76 11.55 4.32 2.25
N HIS A 77 12.51 5.03 1.68
CA HIS A 77 13.34 5.98 2.41
C HIS A 77 13.47 7.31 1.65
N HIS A 78 13.91 8.32 2.36
CA HIS A 78 14.41 9.56 1.78
C HIS A 78 15.64 10.05 2.55
N THR A 79 16.43 10.92 1.92
CA THR A 79 17.71 11.37 2.46
C THR A 79 17.75 12.88 2.54
N CYS A 80 18.25 13.42 3.63
CA CYS A 80 18.44 14.84 3.77
C CYS A 80 19.60 15.34 2.89
N LEU A 81 19.32 16.27 1.99
CA LEU A 81 20.32 16.85 1.08
C LEU A 81 21.43 17.63 1.80
N ARG A 82 21.22 18.08 3.05
CA ARG A 82 22.20 18.84 3.83
C ARG A 82 23.08 17.96 4.70
N CYS A 83 22.52 17.02 5.44
CA CYS A 83 23.25 16.25 6.45
C CYS A 83 23.37 14.76 6.16
N GLN A 84 22.77 14.28 5.07
CA GLN A 84 22.76 12.87 4.65
C GLN A 84 22.07 11.93 5.66
N ALA A 85 21.30 12.48 6.60
CA ALA A 85 20.44 11.64 7.44
C ALA A 85 19.34 11.00 6.58
N THR A 86 18.99 9.75 6.89
CA THR A 86 17.91 9.01 6.23
C THR A 86 16.74 8.84 7.18
N GLU A 87 15.51 8.85 6.62
CA GLU A 87 14.29 8.48 7.29
C GLU A 87 13.61 7.38 6.48
N GLU A 88 13.13 6.34 7.16
CA GLU A 88 12.48 5.18 6.55
C GLU A 88 11.00 5.17 6.91
N GLU A 89 10.16 4.75 5.95
CA GLU A 89 8.73 4.54 6.16
C GLU A 89 8.31 3.17 5.66
N VAL A 90 7.61 2.43 6.52
CA VAL A 90 7.01 1.15 6.18
C VAL A 90 5.68 1.39 5.49
N LEU A 91 5.54 0.86 4.27
CA LEU A 91 4.29 0.85 3.52
C LEU A 91 3.45 -0.36 3.94
N GLU A 92 2.20 -0.14 4.31
CA GLU A 92 1.31 -1.25 4.67
C GLU A 92 1.02 -2.15 3.46
N ALA A 93 0.77 -3.45 3.73
CA ALA A 93 0.37 -4.40 2.69
C ALA A 93 -0.93 -3.94 2.01
N LEU A 94 -0.99 -4.07 0.68
CA LEU A 94 -2.08 -3.53 -0.13
C LEU A 94 -3.42 -4.28 0.06
N GLY A 95 -3.39 -5.48 0.64
CA GLY A 95 -4.53 -6.40 0.67
C GLY A 95 -4.87 -6.96 -0.70
N HIS A 96 -5.79 -7.91 -0.74
CA HIS A 96 -6.32 -8.45 -1.99
C HIS A 96 -7.48 -7.59 -2.52
N ASP A 97 -7.57 -7.49 -3.84
CA ASP A 97 -8.67 -6.85 -4.57
C ASP A 97 -9.46 -7.96 -5.27
N MET A 98 -10.49 -8.47 -4.57
CA MET A 98 -11.14 -9.72 -4.90
C MET A 98 -12.35 -9.56 -5.82
N THR A 99 -12.39 -10.39 -6.86
CA THR A 99 -13.56 -10.57 -7.73
C THR A 99 -14.12 -11.98 -7.52
N HIS A 100 -15.40 -12.07 -7.17
CA HIS A 100 -16.11 -13.34 -6.94
C HIS A 100 -16.50 -14.00 -8.25
N HIS A 101 -16.32 -15.32 -8.31
CA HIS A 101 -16.78 -16.19 -9.39
C HIS A 101 -17.62 -17.32 -8.78
N ALA A 102 -18.92 -17.33 -9.09
CA ALA A 102 -19.83 -18.36 -8.62
C ALA A 102 -19.48 -19.75 -9.15
N ALA A 103 -19.74 -20.78 -8.38
CA ALA A 103 -19.61 -22.16 -8.82
C ALA A 103 -20.51 -22.44 -10.03
N LYS A 104 -20.00 -23.19 -11.00
CA LYS A 104 -20.73 -23.69 -12.14
C LYS A 104 -20.52 -25.19 -12.24
N ALA A 105 -21.62 -25.96 -12.21
CA ALA A 105 -21.54 -27.39 -12.36
C ALA A 105 -21.01 -27.79 -13.78
N ALA A 106 -20.15 -28.78 -13.83
CA ALA A 106 -19.79 -29.41 -15.11
C ALA A 106 -20.99 -30.17 -15.65
N THR A 107 -21.11 -30.23 -16.99
CA THR A 107 -22.15 -30.99 -17.67
C THR A 107 -21.52 -32.11 -18.50
N CYS A 108 -22.34 -32.89 -19.18
CA CYS A 108 -21.87 -33.96 -20.07
C CYS A 108 -21.06 -33.45 -21.29
N VAL A 109 -21.12 -32.17 -21.61
CA VAL A 109 -20.44 -31.54 -22.75
C VAL A 109 -19.59 -30.31 -22.38
N ALA A 110 -19.69 -29.80 -21.17
CA ALA A 110 -18.99 -28.58 -20.76
C ALA A 110 -18.36 -28.72 -19.38
N GLU A 111 -17.18 -28.14 -19.24
CA GLU A 111 -16.49 -27.99 -17.96
C GLU A 111 -17.24 -27.05 -17.06
N GLY A 112 -17.09 -27.25 -15.75
CA GLY A 112 -17.55 -26.36 -14.68
C GLY A 112 -16.41 -25.67 -13.97
N ASN A 113 -16.74 -25.01 -12.89
CA ASN A 113 -15.76 -24.45 -11.95
C ASN A 113 -16.28 -24.53 -10.51
N ILE A 114 -15.38 -24.63 -9.56
CA ILE A 114 -15.69 -24.43 -8.14
C ILE A 114 -16.01 -22.93 -7.92
N GLU A 115 -16.61 -22.60 -6.78
CA GLU A 115 -16.69 -21.22 -6.33
C GLU A 115 -15.28 -20.72 -5.97
N TYR A 116 -14.90 -19.54 -6.46
CA TYR A 116 -13.57 -18.99 -6.24
C TYR A 116 -13.56 -17.46 -6.38
N TRP A 117 -12.48 -16.86 -5.93
CA TRP A 117 -12.20 -15.42 -6.04
C TRP A 117 -10.87 -15.21 -6.75
N THR A 118 -10.78 -14.20 -7.60
CA THR A 118 -9.53 -13.77 -8.23
C THR A 118 -9.11 -12.41 -7.69
N CYS A 119 -7.83 -12.25 -7.37
CA CYS A 119 -7.28 -10.95 -6.98
C CYS A 119 -6.79 -10.19 -8.21
N ALA A 120 -7.30 -8.98 -8.45
CA ALA A 120 -6.88 -8.13 -9.56
C ALA A 120 -5.42 -7.67 -9.47
N ARG A 121 -4.86 -7.56 -8.25
CA ARG A 121 -3.48 -7.11 -8.03
C ARG A 121 -2.45 -8.20 -8.24
N CYS A 122 -2.59 -9.36 -7.59
CA CYS A 122 -1.61 -10.45 -7.66
C CYS A 122 -1.98 -11.53 -8.68
N GLN A 123 -3.17 -11.47 -9.30
CA GLN A 123 -3.70 -12.40 -10.31
C GLN A 123 -3.82 -13.85 -9.84
N LYS A 124 -3.81 -14.08 -8.54
CA LYS A 124 -4.01 -15.39 -7.94
C LYS A 124 -5.48 -15.67 -7.71
N SER A 125 -5.83 -16.98 -7.68
CA SER A 125 -7.17 -17.47 -7.38
C SER A 125 -7.22 -18.07 -5.97
N PHE A 126 -8.36 -17.89 -5.29
CA PHE A 126 -8.56 -18.30 -3.89
C PHE A 126 -9.92 -18.98 -3.74
N VAL A 127 -10.03 -19.89 -2.78
CA VAL A 127 -11.31 -20.55 -2.45
C VAL A 127 -12.06 -19.84 -1.33
N ASP A 128 -11.60 -18.66 -0.91
CA ASP A 128 -12.25 -17.82 0.10
C ASP A 128 -12.06 -16.33 -0.24
N GLU A 129 -13.03 -15.52 0.17
CA GLU A 129 -13.05 -14.07 -0.06
C GLU A 129 -11.89 -13.34 0.62
N ALA A 130 -11.40 -13.87 1.75
CA ALA A 130 -10.29 -13.28 2.49
C ALA A 130 -8.93 -13.47 1.82
N GLY A 131 -8.83 -14.33 0.76
CA GLY A 131 -7.58 -14.61 0.05
C GLY A 131 -6.55 -15.39 0.88
N THR A 132 -7.02 -16.24 1.80
CA THR A 132 -6.15 -17.00 2.69
C THR A 132 -5.72 -18.35 2.12
N ARG A 133 -6.54 -18.91 1.23
CA ARG A 133 -6.32 -20.23 0.62
C ARG A 133 -6.23 -20.13 -0.89
N GLU A 134 -5.01 -20.02 -1.38
CA GLU A 134 -4.71 -20.01 -2.82
C GLU A 134 -5.09 -21.36 -3.47
N VAL A 135 -5.65 -21.31 -4.68
CA VAL A 135 -6.00 -22.48 -5.49
C VAL A 135 -5.38 -22.35 -6.88
N GLN A 136 -4.76 -23.43 -7.37
CA GLN A 136 -4.10 -23.46 -8.67
C GLN A 136 -5.05 -23.86 -9.80
N ASN A 137 -6.08 -24.64 -9.50
CA ASN A 137 -7.04 -25.09 -10.49
C ASN A 137 -8.47 -24.95 -9.97
N VAL A 138 -9.26 -24.17 -10.65
CA VAL A 138 -10.67 -23.91 -10.35
C VAL A 138 -11.62 -24.67 -11.26
N THR A 139 -11.11 -25.32 -12.31
CA THR A 139 -11.89 -26.02 -13.34
C THR A 139 -12.36 -27.38 -12.85
N LEU A 140 -13.64 -27.68 -13.05
CA LEU A 140 -14.21 -29.01 -12.89
C LEU A 140 -14.28 -29.68 -14.28
N PRO A 141 -13.71 -30.86 -14.46
CA PRO A 141 -13.74 -31.55 -15.76
C PRO A 141 -15.17 -31.89 -16.15
N VAL A 142 -15.38 -32.10 -17.45
CA VAL A 142 -16.65 -32.60 -18.02
C VAL A 142 -17.16 -33.79 -17.21
N ALA A 143 -18.44 -33.76 -16.85
CA ALA A 143 -19.12 -34.83 -16.10
C ALA A 143 -20.06 -35.63 -17.04
N PRO A 144 -19.59 -36.75 -17.64
CA PRO A 144 -20.33 -37.45 -18.69
C PRO A 144 -21.73 -37.89 -18.31
N ASP A 145 -21.98 -38.10 -17.00
CA ASP A 145 -23.27 -38.57 -16.48
C ASP A 145 -24.18 -37.44 -16.02
N ASN A 146 -23.71 -36.17 -16.06
CA ASN A 146 -24.50 -35.01 -15.69
C ASN A 146 -25.20 -34.37 -16.89
N HIS A 147 -26.34 -34.94 -17.27
CA HIS A 147 -27.18 -34.50 -18.37
C HIS A 147 -28.11 -33.36 -17.94
N ALA A 148 -27.52 -32.19 -17.58
CA ALA A 148 -28.26 -31.00 -17.12
C ALA A 148 -28.92 -30.18 -18.24
N GLY A 149 -28.73 -30.54 -19.48
CA GLY A 149 -29.29 -29.91 -20.67
C GLY A 149 -30.73 -30.33 -21.00
N SER A 150 -31.16 -29.97 -22.21
CA SER A 150 -32.49 -30.38 -22.71
C SER A 150 -32.54 -31.88 -22.96
N THR A 151 -33.64 -32.48 -22.54
CA THR A 151 -33.89 -33.91 -22.75
C THR A 151 -35.18 -34.13 -23.53
N GLU A 152 -35.25 -35.22 -24.29
CA GLU A 152 -36.48 -35.71 -24.93
C GLU A 152 -36.70 -37.18 -24.60
N VAL A 153 -37.96 -37.64 -24.62
CA VAL A 153 -38.28 -39.03 -24.44
C VAL A 153 -38.49 -39.68 -25.82
N ARG A 154 -37.76 -40.75 -26.09
CA ARG A 154 -37.81 -41.49 -27.36
C ARG A 154 -38.27 -42.92 -27.17
N GLY A 155 -38.82 -43.54 -28.22
CA GLY A 155 -39.18 -44.96 -28.24
C GLY A 155 -40.41 -45.31 -27.43
N GLN A 156 -41.26 -44.34 -27.05
CA GLN A 156 -42.53 -44.62 -26.36
C GLN A 156 -43.41 -45.58 -27.15
N LYS A 157 -44.01 -46.53 -26.44
CA LYS A 157 -44.95 -47.47 -27.00
C LYS A 157 -46.18 -47.55 -26.08
N ALA A 158 -47.36 -47.34 -26.64
CA ALA A 158 -48.59 -47.49 -25.88
C ALA A 158 -48.86 -48.96 -25.54
N ALA A 159 -49.42 -49.23 -24.36
CA ALA A 159 -49.88 -50.54 -24.00
C ALA A 159 -51.05 -50.98 -24.88
N THR A 160 -51.12 -52.28 -25.20
CA THR A 160 -52.26 -52.93 -25.88
C THR A 160 -52.92 -53.96 -24.98
N CYS A 161 -53.98 -54.58 -25.42
CA CYS A 161 -54.66 -55.68 -24.64
C CYS A 161 -53.77 -56.90 -24.39
N THR A 162 -52.66 -57.02 -25.12
CA THR A 162 -51.80 -58.22 -25.09
C THR A 162 -50.35 -57.93 -24.86
N GLU A 163 -49.93 -56.63 -24.87
CA GLU A 163 -48.56 -56.24 -24.71
C GLU A 163 -48.48 -55.02 -23.72
N ASP A 164 -47.44 -55.03 -22.91
CA ASP A 164 -47.14 -53.89 -22.02
C ASP A 164 -46.67 -52.70 -22.87
N GLY A 165 -47.02 -51.50 -22.37
CA GLY A 165 -46.50 -50.26 -22.92
C GLY A 165 -45.07 -50.01 -22.44
N TYR A 166 -44.37 -49.12 -23.16
CA TYR A 166 -43.05 -48.64 -22.80
C TYR A 166 -43.03 -47.10 -22.70
N SER A 167 -42.57 -46.58 -21.57
CA SER A 167 -42.56 -45.12 -21.32
C SER A 167 -41.54 -44.34 -22.13
N GLY A 168 -40.64 -45.06 -22.81
CA GLY A 168 -39.53 -44.49 -23.57
C GLY A 168 -38.28 -44.25 -22.76
N ASP A 169 -37.18 -44.02 -23.44
CA ASP A 169 -35.88 -43.63 -22.86
C ASP A 169 -35.75 -42.13 -22.87
N THR A 170 -35.21 -41.55 -21.77
CA THR A 170 -34.85 -40.13 -21.71
C THR A 170 -33.52 -39.92 -22.41
N TRP A 171 -33.53 -39.11 -23.43
CA TRP A 171 -32.36 -38.83 -24.27
C TRP A 171 -31.86 -37.40 -24.06
N CYS A 172 -30.57 -37.22 -23.76
CA CYS A 172 -29.96 -35.90 -23.67
C CYS A 172 -29.66 -35.33 -25.05
N LEU A 173 -30.20 -34.17 -25.37
CA LEU A 173 -30.00 -33.52 -26.66
C LEU A 173 -28.60 -32.95 -26.85
N ASP A 174 -27.91 -32.61 -25.76
CA ASP A 174 -26.59 -31.99 -25.80
C ASP A 174 -25.49 -33.01 -26.16
N CYS A 175 -25.51 -34.22 -25.57
CA CYS A 175 -24.48 -35.23 -25.78
C CYS A 175 -24.95 -36.44 -26.65
N GLY A 176 -26.22 -36.51 -26.97
CA GLY A 176 -26.77 -37.59 -27.81
C GLY A 176 -26.84 -38.96 -27.13
N LYS A 177 -26.95 -39.03 -25.80
CA LYS A 177 -27.03 -40.27 -25.02
C LYS A 177 -28.31 -40.32 -24.21
#